data_65552dce48b5ca5854471c95f906f96a
#
_entry.id   65552dce48b5ca5854471c95f906f96a
#
_cell.length_a   1.000
_cell.length_b   1.000
_cell.length_c   1.000
_cell.angle_alpha   90.00
_cell.angle_beta   90.00
_cell.angle_gamma   90.00
#
_symmetry.space_group_name_H-M   'P 1'
#
loop_
_entity.id
_entity.type
_entity.pdbx_description
1 polymer ?
#
loop_
_entity_poly.entity_id
_entity_poly.type
_entity_poly.pdbx_seq_one_letter_code
_entity_poly.pdbx_strand_id
1 'polypeptide(L)'
;MKKRVLAVVLTGLMAAGMLAGCGSKKSSSDSDVEYIKNKGSLIVGITDFEPMDYKNESGEWIGFDADMAKQVAKDLGVEVQFVEIDWDNKILELQNKSIDVVWNGMTLTDEVTSSMACTNAYCNNAQVVVLPSDKADAYKDVDSMKDLAFAVEAGSAGEDAAKENGFHYTALTSQADTLMEVSAGTSDASIIDLLMAGAMIGEGTDYPTLTHTLELTTEEYGVGCRKDSDLASYINDEFKKLYEDGTMQKIAEQYGVQDAVVAQ
;
A
#
# COMPACT_ATOMS: atom_id res chain seq x y z
N MET A 1 27.18 -77.66 -20.02
CA MET A 1 28.23 -77.43 -21.05
C MET A 1 28.49 -75.94 -21.10
N LYS A 2 29.67 -75.60 -20.70
CA LYS A 2 30.61 -74.73 -21.44
C LYS A 2 30.09 -73.29 -21.66
N LYS A 3 30.69 -72.25 -21.31
CA LYS A 3 32.03 -71.78 -20.97
C LYS A 3 31.92 -70.27 -21.02
N ARG A 4 32.38 -69.52 -20.00
CA ARG A 4 33.64 -68.71 -20.07
C ARG A 4 33.49 -67.51 -20.98
N VAL A 5 33.95 -66.32 -20.72
CA VAL A 5 34.98 -65.77 -19.84
C VAL A 5 35.07 -64.27 -20.19
N LEU A 6 35.23 -63.43 -19.20
CA LEU A 6 36.29 -62.41 -19.03
C LEU A 6 36.36 -61.26 -20.05
N ALA A 7 36.45 -60.06 -19.68
CA ALA A 7 37.54 -59.21 -19.22
C ALA A 7 37.02 -57.79 -19.07
N VAL A 8 37.16 -57.10 -18.00
CA VAL A 8 38.24 -56.40 -17.31
C VAL A 8 39.00 -55.40 -18.22
N VAL A 9 39.15 -54.24 -17.67
CA VAL A 9 40.19 -53.23 -17.83
C VAL A 9 39.59 -51.88 -18.26
N LEU A 10 39.63 -50.95 -17.47
CA LEU A 10 40.51 -50.14 -16.59
C LEU A 10 40.58 -48.67 -17.08
N THR A 11 40.41 -47.81 -16.10
CA THR A 11 41.08 -46.53 -15.89
C THR A 11 40.83 -45.36 -16.84
N GLY A 12 40.52 -44.27 -16.18
CA GLY A 12 40.85 -42.93 -16.64
C GLY A 12 40.20 -41.85 -15.79
N LEU A 13 40.82 -41.50 -14.68
CA LEU A 13 40.62 -40.24 -13.99
C LEU A 13 40.55 -39.03 -14.95
N MET A 14 39.66 -38.12 -14.71
CA MET A 14 40.02 -36.71 -14.57
C MET A 14 38.89 -35.99 -13.86
N ALA A 15 39.17 -35.65 -12.61
CA ALA A 15 38.47 -34.60 -11.87
C ALA A 15 38.90 -33.25 -12.48
N ALA A 16 37.98 -32.53 -13.03
CA ALA A 16 38.12 -31.10 -13.28
C ALA A 16 36.93 -30.42 -12.60
N GLY A 17 37.17 -29.87 -11.42
CA GLY A 17 36.22 -29.04 -10.71
C GLY A 17 35.89 -27.79 -11.54
N MET A 18 34.62 -27.59 -11.79
CA MET A 18 34.06 -26.28 -12.11
C MET A 18 33.16 -25.90 -10.94
N LEU A 19 33.70 -25.10 -10.06
CA LEU A 19 32.93 -24.21 -9.17
C LEU A 19 32.19 -23.21 -10.07
N ALA A 20 31.06 -23.59 -10.61
CA ALA A 20 30.09 -22.65 -11.16
C ALA A 20 29.30 -22.13 -9.96
N GLY A 21 29.55 -20.88 -9.56
CA GLY A 21 28.75 -20.18 -8.57
C GLY A 21 27.29 -20.21 -8.97
N CYS A 22 26.46 -20.86 -8.19
CA CYS A 22 25.02 -20.73 -8.26
C CYS A 22 24.62 -19.34 -7.81
N GLY A 23 24.65 -18.37 -8.73
CA GLY A 23 23.75 -17.25 -8.68
C GLY A 23 22.40 -17.81 -9.08
N SER A 24 21.50 -18.04 -8.12
CA SER A 24 20.13 -18.43 -8.39
C SER A 24 19.45 -17.30 -9.16
N LYS A 25 19.48 -17.35 -10.50
CA LYS A 25 18.47 -16.64 -11.28
C LYS A 25 17.14 -17.29 -10.93
N LYS A 26 16.21 -16.57 -10.30
CA LYS A 26 14.81 -16.99 -10.20
C LYS A 26 14.39 -17.48 -11.60
N SER A 27 13.72 -18.62 -11.65
CA SER A 27 13.19 -19.13 -12.92
C SER A 27 12.10 -18.17 -13.39
N SER A 28 11.90 -18.03 -14.69
CA SER A 28 10.83 -17.18 -15.26
C SER A 28 9.43 -17.59 -14.80
N SER A 29 9.27 -18.78 -14.19
CA SER A 29 8.03 -19.25 -13.60
C SER A 29 7.73 -18.62 -12.22
N ASP A 30 8.71 -17.97 -11.58
CA ASP A 30 8.60 -17.39 -10.23
C ASP A 30 8.59 -15.85 -10.23
N SER A 31 8.65 -15.22 -11.41
CA SER A 31 8.62 -13.77 -11.59
C SER A 31 7.19 -13.27 -11.69
N ASP A 32 6.78 -12.42 -10.75
CA ASP A 32 5.48 -11.73 -10.81
C ASP A 32 5.43 -10.69 -11.94
N VAL A 33 6.55 -10.07 -12.25
CA VAL A 33 6.66 -9.14 -13.40
C VAL A 33 6.32 -9.86 -14.71
N GLU A 34 6.93 -11.04 -14.95
CA GLU A 34 6.62 -11.84 -16.14
C GLU A 34 5.18 -12.41 -16.11
N TYR A 35 4.69 -12.80 -14.95
CA TYR A 35 3.31 -13.24 -14.79
C TYR A 35 2.32 -12.14 -15.19
N ILE A 36 2.52 -10.90 -14.73
CA ILE A 36 1.67 -9.74 -15.03
C ILE A 36 1.75 -9.38 -16.52
N LYS A 37 2.95 -9.35 -17.11
CA LYS A 37 3.14 -9.12 -18.54
C LYS A 37 2.41 -10.17 -19.40
N ASN A 38 2.51 -11.44 -19.05
CA ASN A 38 1.86 -12.51 -19.77
C ASN A 38 0.33 -12.49 -19.60
N LYS A 39 -0.16 -12.06 -18.43
CA LYS A 39 -1.59 -11.87 -18.15
C LYS A 39 -2.15 -10.64 -18.88
N GLY A 40 -1.32 -9.63 -19.13
CA GLY A 40 -1.68 -8.40 -19.82
C GLY A 40 -2.37 -7.36 -18.94
N SER A 41 -2.39 -7.54 -17.61
CA SER A 41 -2.98 -6.58 -16.68
C SER A 41 -2.27 -6.54 -15.33
N LEU A 42 -2.18 -5.35 -14.73
CA LEU A 42 -1.79 -5.10 -13.34
C LEU A 42 -3.08 -4.86 -12.53
N ILE A 43 -3.38 -5.74 -11.58
CA ILE A 43 -4.56 -5.61 -10.71
C ILE A 43 -4.13 -4.97 -9.40
N VAL A 44 -4.71 -3.78 -9.13
CA VAL A 44 -4.40 -2.93 -7.98
C VAL A 44 -5.53 -3.03 -6.97
N GLY A 45 -5.24 -3.46 -5.74
CA GLY A 45 -6.18 -3.48 -4.62
C GLY A 45 -6.19 -2.12 -3.93
N ILE A 46 -7.38 -1.55 -3.79
CA ILE A 46 -7.62 -0.19 -3.28
C ILE A 46 -8.85 -0.13 -2.38
N THR A 47 -8.98 0.96 -1.62
CA THR A 47 -10.23 1.44 -1.02
C THR A 47 -10.50 2.87 -1.50
N ASP A 48 -11.69 3.43 -1.22
CA ASP A 48 -11.98 4.84 -1.50
C ASP A 48 -11.23 5.74 -0.52
N PHE A 49 -10.18 6.38 -1.02
CA PHE A 49 -9.22 7.17 -0.25
C PHE A 49 -8.76 8.42 -1.03
N GLU A 50 -9.53 9.49 -1.01
CA GLU A 50 -9.10 10.78 -1.56
C GLU A 50 -7.97 11.39 -0.70
N PRO A 51 -6.84 11.87 -1.30
CA PRO A 51 -6.59 12.11 -2.73
C PRO A 51 -5.76 11.01 -3.41
N MET A 52 -5.59 9.83 -2.78
CA MET A 52 -4.74 8.75 -3.29
C MET A 52 -5.46 7.92 -4.37
N ASP A 53 -6.63 7.39 -4.05
CA ASP A 53 -7.49 6.60 -4.96
C ASP A 53 -8.96 6.93 -4.68
N TYR A 54 -9.64 7.53 -5.64
CA TYR A 54 -11.06 7.86 -5.51
C TYR A 54 -11.72 7.95 -6.89
N LYS A 55 -13.06 7.95 -6.93
CA LYS A 55 -13.79 8.01 -8.18
C LYS A 55 -14.14 9.46 -8.54
N ASN A 56 -13.85 9.84 -9.79
CA ASN A 56 -14.36 11.09 -10.34
C ASN A 56 -15.86 10.98 -10.66
N GLU A 57 -16.46 12.08 -11.14
CA GLU A 57 -17.89 12.13 -11.53
C GLU A 57 -18.28 11.12 -12.62
N SER A 58 -17.32 10.66 -13.43
CA SER A 58 -17.53 9.63 -14.46
C SER A 58 -17.44 8.20 -13.91
N GLY A 59 -17.07 8.03 -12.64
CA GLY A 59 -16.85 6.73 -12.00
C GLY A 59 -15.49 6.11 -12.32
N GLU A 60 -14.55 6.89 -12.88
CA GLU A 60 -13.18 6.44 -13.13
C GLU A 60 -12.32 6.64 -11.88
N TRP A 61 -11.46 5.68 -11.56
CA TRP A 61 -10.46 5.80 -10.52
C TRP A 61 -9.39 6.82 -10.90
N ILE A 62 -9.21 7.82 -10.05
CA ILE A 62 -8.20 8.88 -10.13
C ILE A 62 -7.56 9.04 -8.76
N GLY A 63 -6.55 9.88 -8.66
CA GLY A 63 -5.80 10.14 -7.44
C GLY A 63 -4.30 9.93 -7.67
N PHE A 64 -3.52 10.28 -6.69
CA PHE A 64 -2.07 10.20 -6.81
C PHE A 64 -1.61 8.75 -7.04
N ASP A 65 -2.07 7.81 -6.22
CA ASP A 65 -1.71 6.40 -6.33
C ASP A 65 -2.28 5.76 -7.59
N ALA A 66 -3.56 6.06 -7.91
CA ALA A 66 -4.19 5.58 -9.14
C ALA A 66 -3.42 6.01 -10.40
N ASP A 67 -2.98 7.26 -10.48
CA ASP A 67 -2.28 7.76 -11.67
C ASP A 67 -0.83 7.27 -11.71
N MET A 68 -0.17 7.09 -10.56
CA MET A 68 1.13 6.42 -10.47
C MET A 68 1.04 4.95 -10.92
N ALA A 69 0.00 4.22 -10.48
CA ALA A 69 -0.23 2.83 -10.89
C ALA A 69 -0.51 2.72 -12.40
N LYS A 70 -1.30 3.66 -12.98
CA LYS A 70 -1.52 3.74 -14.43
C LYS A 70 -0.21 3.96 -15.19
N GLN A 71 0.68 4.84 -14.68
CA GLN A 71 1.95 5.09 -15.32
C GLN A 71 2.87 3.87 -15.27
N VAL A 72 2.95 3.18 -14.12
CA VAL A 72 3.74 1.94 -13.96
C VAL A 72 3.19 0.83 -14.85
N ALA A 73 1.87 0.64 -14.92
CA ALA A 73 1.24 -0.35 -15.80
C ALA A 73 1.55 -0.09 -17.28
N LYS A 74 1.49 1.19 -17.71
CA LYS A 74 1.84 1.63 -19.06
C LYS A 74 3.30 1.29 -19.40
N ASP A 75 4.23 1.56 -18.49
CA ASP A 75 5.65 1.29 -18.69
C ASP A 75 5.97 -0.22 -18.67
N LEU A 76 5.18 -0.98 -17.90
CA LEU A 76 5.18 -2.46 -17.92
C LEU A 76 4.59 -3.04 -19.21
N GLY A 77 3.82 -2.24 -19.97
CA GLY A 77 3.17 -2.64 -21.22
C GLY A 77 1.89 -3.44 -21.01
N VAL A 78 1.15 -3.18 -19.92
CA VAL A 78 -0.10 -3.86 -19.55
C VAL A 78 -1.21 -2.85 -19.22
N GLU A 79 -2.45 -3.33 -19.15
CA GLU A 79 -3.57 -2.53 -18.66
C GLU A 79 -3.60 -2.52 -17.12
N VAL A 80 -4.04 -1.42 -16.51
CA VAL A 80 -4.32 -1.35 -15.07
C VAL A 80 -5.77 -1.70 -14.80
N GLN A 81 -6.03 -2.43 -13.72
CA GLN A 81 -7.37 -2.73 -13.22
C GLN A 81 -7.40 -2.44 -11.73
N PHE A 82 -8.38 -1.64 -11.28
CA PHE A 82 -8.58 -1.34 -9.87
C PHE A 82 -9.68 -2.22 -9.30
N VAL A 83 -9.42 -2.80 -8.13
CA VAL A 83 -10.35 -3.66 -7.40
C VAL A 83 -10.49 -3.12 -5.99
N GLU A 84 -11.71 -2.72 -5.62
CA GLU A 84 -12.02 -2.38 -4.23
C GLU A 84 -11.94 -3.64 -3.38
N ILE A 85 -11.20 -3.58 -2.28
CA ILE A 85 -11.00 -4.67 -1.34
C ILE A 85 -11.44 -4.25 0.06
N ASP A 86 -11.77 -5.21 0.92
CA ASP A 86 -11.80 -4.97 2.35
C ASP A 86 -10.36 -4.84 2.83
N TRP A 87 -9.99 -3.70 3.42
CA TRP A 87 -8.60 -3.39 3.77
C TRP A 87 -7.97 -4.41 4.73
N ASP A 88 -8.75 -4.95 5.65
CA ASP A 88 -8.34 -6.02 6.55
C ASP A 88 -7.89 -7.31 5.82
N ASN A 89 -8.38 -7.53 4.61
CA ASN A 89 -8.08 -8.70 3.78
C ASN A 89 -6.92 -8.49 2.79
N LYS A 90 -6.26 -7.33 2.76
CA LYS A 90 -5.23 -6.95 1.76
C LYS A 90 -4.12 -7.99 1.56
N ILE A 91 -3.63 -8.58 2.66
CA ILE A 91 -2.58 -9.62 2.61
C ILE A 91 -3.13 -10.90 1.96
N LEU A 92 -4.34 -11.30 2.31
CA LEU A 92 -4.99 -12.50 1.78
C LEU A 92 -5.29 -12.36 0.28
N GLU A 93 -5.76 -11.19 -0.14
CA GLU A 93 -6.04 -10.89 -1.56
C GLU A 93 -4.76 -10.98 -2.42
N LEU A 94 -3.62 -10.47 -1.94
CA LEU A 94 -2.32 -10.65 -2.59
C LEU A 94 -1.91 -12.12 -2.69
N GLN A 95 -2.02 -12.87 -1.58
CA GLN A 95 -1.61 -14.27 -1.52
C GLN A 95 -2.45 -15.15 -2.47
N ASN A 96 -3.74 -14.86 -2.57
CA ASN A 96 -4.67 -15.58 -3.46
C ASN A 96 -4.57 -15.14 -4.93
N LYS A 97 -3.75 -14.13 -5.24
CA LYS A 97 -3.62 -13.54 -6.59
C LYS A 97 -4.92 -12.93 -7.13
N SER A 98 -5.83 -12.51 -6.23
CA SER A 98 -7.00 -11.70 -6.58
C SER A 98 -6.55 -10.30 -7.03
N ILE A 99 -5.47 -9.81 -6.41
CA ILE A 99 -4.76 -8.58 -6.77
C ILE A 99 -3.26 -8.86 -6.96
N ASP A 100 -2.57 -7.97 -7.65
CA ASP A 100 -1.12 -8.06 -7.87
C ASP A 100 -0.33 -7.18 -6.93
N VAL A 101 -0.91 -6.03 -6.57
CA VAL A 101 -0.36 -5.05 -5.63
C VAL A 101 -1.47 -4.50 -4.73
N VAL A 102 -1.10 -4.11 -3.51
CA VAL A 102 -1.86 -3.18 -2.67
C VAL A 102 -1.21 -1.82 -2.84
N TRP A 103 -1.95 -0.86 -3.38
CA TRP A 103 -1.43 0.48 -3.63
C TRP A 103 -2.53 1.51 -3.35
N ASN A 104 -2.56 2.03 -2.13
CA ASN A 104 -3.66 2.87 -1.60
C ASN A 104 -3.21 3.57 -0.31
N GLY A 105 -2.17 4.41 -0.40
CA GLY A 105 -1.64 5.04 0.80
C GLY A 105 -1.28 4.06 1.90
N MET A 106 -0.69 2.91 1.54
CA MET A 106 -0.47 1.83 2.50
C MET A 106 0.71 2.13 3.42
N THR A 107 0.44 2.30 4.70
CA THR A 107 1.47 2.47 5.74
C THR A 107 2.38 1.25 5.84
N LEU A 108 3.69 1.49 5.85
CA LEU A 108 4.73 0.46 5.99
C LEU A 108 4.86 0.01 7.45
N THR A 109 3.82 -0.60 8.01
CA THR A 109 3.85 -1.18 9.36
C THR A 109 4.72 -2.42 9.44
N ASP A 110 5.06 -2.87 10.66
CA ASP A 110 5.79 -4.12 10.88
C ASP A 110 5.03 -5.34 10.33
N GLU A 111 3.70 -5.36 10.43
CA GLU A 111 2.87 -6.40 9.86
C GLU A 111 2.98 -6.45 8.34
N VAL A 112 2.81 -5.30 7.69
CA VAL A 112 2.89 -5.15 6.23
C VAL A 112 4.27 -5.57 5.71
N THR A 113 5.34 -5.01 6.26
CA THR A 113 6.72 -5.28 5.81
C THR A 113 7.19 -6.70 6.08
N SER A 114 6.65 -7.37 7.12
CA SER A 114 6.91 -8.78 7.38
C SER A 114 6.13 -9.73 6.47
N SER A 115 4.95 -9.32 5.99
CA SER A 115 4.01 -10.16 5.22
C SER A 115 4.10 -9.98 3.71
N MET A 116 4.59 -8.84 3.24
CA MET A 116 4.69 -8.46 1.82
C MET A 116 6.13 -8.15 1.41
N ALA A 117 6.41 -8.13 0.11
CA ALA A 117 7.55 -7.44 -0.47
C ALA A 117 7.10 -6.00 -0.75
N CYS A 118 7.59 -5.05 0.03
CA CYS A 118 7.22 -3.65 -0.10
C CYS A 118 8.23 -2.87 -0.92
N THR A 119 7.75 -1.80 -1.58
CA THR A 119 8.62 -0.80 -2.21
C THR A 119 9.34 0.05 -1.16
N ASN A 120 10.26 0.89 -1.63
CA ASN A 120 10.71 2.05 -0.86
C ASN A 120 9.49 2.93 -0.53
N ALA A 121 9.64 3.74 0.53
CA ALA A 121 8.66 4.77 0.83
C ALA A 121 8.55 5.79 -0.32
N TYR A 122 7.32 6.20 -0.65
CA TYR A 122 7.09 7.21 -1.70
C TYR A 122 6.39 8.47 -1.18
N CYS A 123 5.68 8.39 -0.06
CA CYS A 123 5.08 9.54 0.64
C CYS A 123 5.26 9.43 2.15
N ASN A 124 5.34 10.58 2.82
CA ASN A 124 5.19 10.71 4.26
C ASN A 124 3.72 10.90 4.60
N ASN A 125 3.31 10.42 5.77
CA ASN A 125 1.97 10.58 6.33
C ASN A 125 1.98 10.60 7.86
N ALA A 126 0.81 10.75 8.47
CA ALA A 126 0.55 10.59 9.90
C ALA A 126 -0.88 10.09 10.10
N GLN A 127 -1.15 9.39 11.20
CA GLN A 127 -2.51 9.15 11.66
C GLN A 127 -2.95 10.32 12.53
N VAL A 128 -4.12 10.90 12.21
CA VAL A 128 -4.64 12.08 12.89
C VAL A 128 -6.02 11.84 13.48
N VAL A 129 -6.29 12.49 14.61
CA VAL A 129 -7.62 12.49 15.22
C VAL A 129 -8.47 13.57 14.57
N VAL A 130 -9.60 13.15 13.99
CA VAL A 130 -10.62 14.03 13.42
C VAL A 130 -11.86 14.06 14.31
N LEU A 131 -12.40 15.25 14.52
CA LEU A 131 -13.60 15.47 15.32
C LEU A 131 -14.32 16.77 14.90
N PRO A 132 -15.55 17.02 15.38
CA PRO A 132 -16.25 18.28 15.12
C PRO A 132 -15.45 19.51 15.56
N SER A 133 -15.36 20.51 14.69
CA SER A 133 -14.56 21.73 14.91
C SER A 133 -14.93 22.49 16.18
N ASP A 134 -16.19 22.47 16.57
CA ASP A 134 -16.71 23.13 17.78
C ASP A 134 -16.28 22.42 19.07
N LYS A 135 -15.81 21.16 18.98
CA LYS A 135 -15.29 20.37 20.11
C LYS A 135 -13.77 20.36 20.21
N ALA A 136 -13.06 20.76 19.16
CA ALA A 136 -11.61 20.60 19.01
C ALA A 136 -10.78 21.20 20.17
N ASP A 137 -11.23 22.29 20.75
CA ASP A 137 -10.53 22.96 21.86
C ASP A 137 -10.50 22.14 23.16
N ALA A 138 -11.43 21.20 23.34
CA ALA A 138 -11.50 20.34 24.52
C ALA A 138 -10.60 19.09 24.43
N TYR A 139 -10.15 18.72 23.22
CA TYR A 139 -9.48 17.44 22.92
C TYR A 139 -8.13 17.71 22.23
N LYS A 140 -7.09 17.98 23.03
CA LYS A 140 -5.74 18.33 22.51
C LYS A 140 -4.64 17.36 22.90
N ASP A 141 -4.96 16.36 23.69
CA ASP A 141 -4.06 15.31 24.12
C ASP A 141 -4.80 13.96 24.24
N VAL A 142 -4.04 12.87 24.24
CA VAL A 142 -4.57 11.50 24.32
C VAL A 142 -5.44 11.28 25.56
N ASP A 143 -5.05 11.87 26.71
CA ASP A 143 -5.78 11.65 27.97
C ASP A 143 -7.18 12.26 27.94
N SER A 144 -7.35 13.39 27.28
CA SER A 144 -8.65 14.05 27.12
C SER A 144 -9.61 13.28 26.20
N MET A 145 -9.09 12.37 25.38
CA MET A 145 -9.85 11.64 24.36
C MET A 145 -10.28 10.24 24.78
N LYS A 146 -9.87 9.75 25.96
CA LYS A 146 -10.06 8.35 26.39
C LYS A 146 -11.50 7.89 26.49
N ASP A 147 -12.42 8.81 26.74
CA ASP A 147 -13.85 8.52 26.88
C ASP A 147 -14.62 8.69 25.55
N LEU A 148 -13.95 9.08 24.46
CA LEU A 148 -14.57 9.24 23.15
C LEU A 148 -14.79 7.89 22.47
N ALA A 149 -15.89 7.79 21.71
CA ALA A 149 -16.16 6.69 20.79
C ALA A 149 -15.54 7.02 19.42
N PHE A 150 -14.52 6.27 19.04
CA PHE A 150 -13.84 6.44 17.76
C PHE A 150 -14.43 5.57 16.65
N ALA A 151 -14.37 6.02 15.41
CA ALA A 151 -14.51 5.22 14.20
C ALA A 151 -13.14 5.09 13.53
N VAL A 152 -12.80 3.89 13.06
CA VAL A 152 -11.55 3.58 12.35
C VAL A 152 -11.81 2.61 11.21
N GLU A 153 -10.97 2.57 10.18
CA GLU A 153 -11.03 1.53 9.17
C GLU A 153 -10.41 0.24 9.70
N ALA A 154 -11.08 -0.89 9.50
CA ALA A 154 -10.61 -2.21 9.93
C ALA A 154 -9.27 -2.58 9.28
N GLY A 155 -8.29 -3.04 10.07
CA GLY A 155 -6.96 -3.43 9.59
C GLY A 155 -6.08 -2.27 9.12
N SER A 156 -6.43 -1.01 9.45
CA SER A 156 -5.65 0.18 9.13
C SER A 156 -4.63 0.54 10.21
N ALA A 157 -3.68 1.42 9.87
CA ALA A 157 -2.79 2.05 10.84
C ALA A 157 -3.57 2.90 11.88
N GLY A 158 -4.71 3.46 11.48
CA GLY A 158 -5.62 4.17 12.39
C GLY A 158 -6.24 3.26 13.44
N GLU A 159 -6.61 2.03 13.08
CA GLU A 159 -7.08 1.03 14.06
C GLU A 159 -5.96 0.65 15.03
N ASP A 160 -4.74 0.47 14.54
CA ASP A 160 -3.59 0.17 15.41
C ASP A 160 -3.28 1.33 16.35
N ALA A 161 -3.32 2.58 15.85
CA ALA A 161 -3.18 3.76 16.69
C ALA A 161 -4.26 3.85 17.78
N ALA A 162 -5.52 3.47 17.47
CA ALA A 162 -6.60 3.41 18.46
C ALA A 162 -6.31 2.36 19.55
N LYS A 163 -5.85 1.17 19.16
CA LYS A 163 -5.48 0.09 20.07
C LYS A 163 -4.33 0.49 21.00
N GLU A 164 -3.27 1.07 20.42
CA GLU A 164 -2.06 1.48 21.16
C GLU A 164 -2.36 2.57 22.19
N ASN A 165 -3.26 3.49 21.87
CA ASN A 165 -3.67 4.56 22.77
C ASN A 165 -4.79 4.14 23.75
N GLY A 166 -5.33 2.92 23.61
CA GLY A 166 -6.38 2.40 24.49
C GLY A 166 -7.73 3.08 24.29
N PHE A 167 -8.02 3.58 23.10
CA PHE A 167 -9.30 4.20 22.76
C PHE A 167 -10.41 3.17 22.56
N HIS A 168 -11.64 3.56 22.82
CA HIS A 168 -12.85 2.79 22.45
C HIS A 168 -13.18 3.07 21.00
N TYR A 169 -13.22 2.05 20.14
CA TYR A 169 -13.48 2.26 18.72
C TYR A 169 -14.43 1.23 18.12
N THR A 170 -15.02 1.62 17.00
CA THR A 170 -15.76 0.76 16.07
C THR A 170 -14.98 0.71 14.75
N ALA A 171 -14.66 -0.50 14.28
CA ALA A 171 -14.02 -0.69 12.99
C ALA A 171 -15.06 -0.69 11.87
N LEU A 172 -14.83 0.07 10.81
CA LEU A 172 -15.66 0.24 9.62
C LEU A 172 -14.93 -0.26 8.37
N THR A 173 -15.61 -0.25 7.23
CA THR A 173 -15.09 -0.81 5.98
C THR A 173 -14.08 0.12 5.31
N SER A 174 -14.24 1.46 5.46
CA SER A 174 -13.35 2.46 4.86
C SER A 174 -13.11 3.65 5.78
N GLN A 175 -12.03 4.41 5.53
CA GLN A 175 -11.80 5.67 6.23
C GLN A 175 -12.87 6.72 5.90
N ALA A 176 -13.36 6.75 4.65
CA ALA A 176 -14.43 7.66 4.24
C ALA A 176 -15.71 7.42 5.07
N ASP A 177 -16.06 6.17 5.38
CA ASP A 177 -17.18 5.84 6.26
C ASP A 177 -16.99 6.40 7.67
N THR A 178 -15.76 6.47 8.18
CA THR A 178 -15.48 7.02 9.52
C THR A 178 -15.78 8.51 9.59
N LEU A 179 -15.47 9.27 8.54
CA LEU A 179 -15.80 10.70 8.45
C LEU A 179 -17.31 10.92 8.43
N MET A 180 -18.06 10.06 7.73
CA MET A 180 -19.52 10.10 7.70
C MET A 180 -20.11 9.85 9.10
N GLU A 181 -19.60 8.87 9.85
CA GLU A 181 -20.00 8.56 11.23
C GLU A 181 -19.80 9.77 12.16
N VAL A 182 -18.62 10.41 12.09
CA VAL A 182 -18.34 11.60 12.91
C VAL A 182 -19.22 12.78 12.52
N SER A 183 -19.41 13.00 11.21
CA SER A 183 -20.27 14.07 10.71
C SER A 183 -21.73 13.89 11.11
N ALA A 184 -22.20 12.63 11.16
CA ALA A 184 -23.56 12.28 11.59
C ALA A 184 -23.72 12.29 13.13
N GLY A 185 -22.62 12.34 13.88
CA GLY A 185 -22.61 12.31 15.35
C GLY A 185 -22.86 10.91 15.93
N THR A 186 -22.66 9.85 15.14
CA THR A 186 -22.76 8.44 15.58
C THR A 186 -21.47 8.03 16.32
N SER A 187 -20.32 8.54 15.86
CA SER A 187 -19.03 8.48 16.55
C SER A 187 -18.60 9.90 16.99
N ASP A 188 -17.85 9.99 18.08
CA ASP A 188 -17.34 11.27 18.58
C ASP A 188 -16.13 11.78 17.78
N ALA A 189 -15.29 10.86 17.31
CA ALA A 189 -14.06 11.13 16.59
C ALA A 189 -13.73 9.99 15.63
N SER A 190 -12.80 10.23 14.71
CA SER A 190 -12.16 9.19 13.89
C SER A 190 -10.64 9.32 13.92
N ILE A 191 -9.95 8.24 13.55
CA ILE A 191 -8.51 8.26 13.26
C ILE A 191 -8.35 7.89 11.80
N ILE A 192 -7.77 8.81 11.03
CA ILE A 192 -7.55 8.66 9.58
C ILE A 192 -6.17 9.21 9.20
N ASP A 193 -5.81 8.98 7.96
CA ASP A 193 -4.60 9.50 7.35
C ASP A 193 -4.64 11.02 7.20
N LEU A 194 -3.52 11.69 7.50
CA LEU A 194 -3.38 13.14 7.40
C LEU A 194 -3.64 13.63 5.96
N LEU A 195 -3.21 12.87 4.94
CA LEU A 195 -3.43 13.24 3.54
C LEU A 195 -4.93 13.21 3.20
N MET A 196 -5.69 12.20 3.68
CA MET A 196 -7.14 12.19 3.55
C MET A 196 -7.79 13.35 4.30
N ALA A 197 -7.37 13.59 5.54
CA ALA A 197 -7.88 14.72 6.31
C ALA A 197 -7.68 16.05 5.54
N GLY A 198 -6.50 16.26 4.96
CA GLY A 198 -6.19 17.45 4.16
C GLY A 198 -7.09 17.64 2.93
N ALA A 199 -7.56 16.55 2.33
CA ALA A 199 -8.45 16.59 1.16
C ALA A 199 -9.93 16.74 1.53
N MET A 200 -10.39 16.07 2.60
CA MET A 200 -11.82 15.84 2.83
C MET A 200 -12.43 16.68 3.96
N ILE A 201 -11.63 17.27 4.88
CA ILE A 201 -12.17 18.01 6.02
C ILE A 201 -11.78 19.50 5.99
N GLY A 202 -12.64 20.36 6.56
CA GLY A 202 -12.44 21.80 6.64
C GLY A 202 -13.25 22.58 5.59
N GLU A 203 -13.13 23.90 5.64
CA GLU A 203 -13.90 24.80 4.81
C GLU A 203 -13.66 24.53 3.30
N GLY A 204 -14.72 24.32 2.54
CA GLY A 204 -14.67 24.08 1.08
C GLY A 204 -14.51 22.61 0.70
N THR A 205 -14.52 21.68 1.65
CA THR A 205 -14.48 20.23 1.42
C THR A 205 -15.82 19.56 1.73
N ASP A 206 -15.89 18.24 1.57
CA ASP A 206 -17.09 17.44 1.83
C ASP A 206 -17.53 17.46 3.31
N TYR A 207 -16.57 17.64 4.23
CA TYR A 207 -16.83 17.68 5.68
C TYR A 207 -16.39 19.02 6.30
N PRO A 208 -17.06 20.15 5.98
CA PRO A 208 -16.62 21.48 6.36
C PRO A 208 -16.68 21.77 7.87
N THR A 209 -17.40 20.95 8.63
CA THR A 209 -17.57 21.08 10.09
C THR A 209 -16.61 20.22 10.89
N LEU A 210 -15.79 19.42 10.23
CA LEU A 210 -14.76 18.59 10.86
C LEU A 210 -13.39 19.27 10.82
N THR A 211 -12.54 18.92 11.76
CA THR A 211 -11.15 19.34 11.83
C THR A 211 -10.30 18.22 12.43
N HIS A 212 -9.00 18.20 12.15
CA HIS A 212 -8.07 17.34 12.86
C HIS A 212 -7.37 18.11 13.99
N THR A 213 -6.92 17.41 15.02
CA THR A 213 -6.28 18.02 16.20
C THR A 213 -4.94 17.40 16.54
N LEU A 214 -4.86 16.11 16.77
CA LEU A 214 -3.68 15.41 17.26
C LEU A 214 -3.12 14.48 16.20
N GLU A 215 -1.83 14.60 15.92
CA GLU A 215 -1.08 13.58 15.18
C GLU A 215 -0.64 12.50 16.17
N LEU A 216 -1.08 11.25 15.93
CA LEU A 216 -0.78 10.11 16.78
C LEU A 216 0.50 9.40 16.35
N THR A 217 0.80 9.38 15.05
CA THR A 217 1.95 8.71 14.45
C THR A 217 2.62 9.60 13.42
N THR A 218 3.84 9.22 13.03
CA THR A 218 4.49 9.65 11.79
C THR A 218 4.82 8.39 11.03
N GLU A 219 4.47 8.32 9.75
CA GLU A 219 4.53 7.10 8.97
C GLU A 219 4.89 7.36 7.50
N GLU A 220 5.17 6.29 6.77
CA GLU A 220 5.54 6.34 5.36
C GLU A 220 4.66 5.36 4.57
N TYR A 221 4.29 5.74 3.35
CA TYR A 221 3.55 4.89 2.43
C TYR A 221 4.48 4.12 1.49
N GLY A 222 4.12 2.87 1.23
CA GLY A 222 4.73 2.01 0.23
C GLY A 222 3.70 1.17 -0.51
N VAL A 223 4.13 0.53 -1.60
CA VAL A 223 3.32 -0.43 -2.36
C VAL A 223 3.63 -1.83 -1.89
N GLY A 224 2.60 -2.61 -1.60
CA GLY A 224 2.71 -4.01 -1.19
C GLY A 224 2.57 -4.96 -2.37
N CYS A 225 3.56 -5.84 -2.53
CA CYS A 225 3.55 -6.94 -3.49
C CYS A 225 3.56 -8.28 -2.75
N ARG A 226 3.28 -9.38 -3.44
CA ARG A 226 3.40 -10.72 -2.85
C ARG A 226 4.79 -10.91 -2.21
N LYS A 227 4.85 -11.65 -1.13
CA LYS A 227 6.11 -11.99 -0.44
C LYS A 227 7.12 -12.57 -1.45
N ASP A 228 8.36 -12.09 -1.40
CA ASP A 228 9.44 -12.47 -2.32
C ASP A 228 9.21 -12.12 -3.81
N SER A 229 8.23 -11.31 -4.13
CA SER A 229 7.97 -10.83 -5.49
C SER A 229 9.12 -9.95 -6.00
N ASP A 230 9.42 -10.06 -7.29
CA ASP A 230 10.33 -9.14 -7.99
C ASP A 230 9.65 -7.83 -8.41
N LEU A 231 8.31 -7.75 -8.28
CA LEU A 231 7.52 -6.60 -8.68
C LEU A 231 7.84 -5.36 -7.83
N ALA A 232 8.09 -5.52 -6.52
CA ALA A 232 8.47 -4.39 -5.65
C ALA A 232 9.78 -3.71 -6.13
N SER A 233 10.76 -4.51 -6.55
CA SER A 233 12.01 -3.98 -7.12
C SER A 233 11.77 -3.26 -8.45
N TYR A 234 10.90 -3.82 -9.31
CA TYR A 234 10.52 -3.18 -10.57
C TYR A 234 9.83 -1.83 -10.32
N ILE A 235 8.89 -1.76 -9.37
CA ILE A 235 8.20 -0.51 -9.03
C ILE A 235 9.18 0.52 -8.46
N ASN A 236 10.17 0.11 -7.65
CA ASN A 236 11.22 1.02 -7.16
C ASN A 236 12.04 1.63 -8.29
N ASP A 237 12.41 0.83 -9.32
CA ASP A 237 13.12 1.34 -10.50
C ASP A 237 12.26 2.34 -11.27
N GLU A 238 10.92 2.09 -11.38
CA GLU A 238 9.99 3.04 -11.99
C GLU A 238 9.78 4.29 -11.12
N PHE A 239 9.70 4.18 -9.80
CA PHE A 239 9.61 5.34 -8.89
C PHE A 239 10.81 6.26 -9.10
N LYS A 240 12.02 5.70 -9.10
CA LYS A 240 13.23 6.46 -9.36
C LYS A 240 13.17 7.20 -10.69
N LYS A 241 12.81 6.52 -11.77
CA LYS A 241 12.67 7.10 -13.11
C LYS A 241 11.65 8.25 -13.13
N LEU A 242 10.43 8.00 -12.58
CA LEU A 242 9.33 8.97 -12.56
C LEU A 242 9.64 10.17 -11.65
N TYR A 243 10.44 9.97 -10.60
CA TYR A 243 10.93 11.05 -9.76
C TYR A 243 12.00 11.89 -10.48
N GLU A 244 13.00 11.23 -11.10
CA GLU A 244 14.09 11.90 -11.82
C GLU A 244 13.60 12.71 -13.03
N ASP A 245 12.58 12.24 -13.74
CA ASP A 245 12.01 12.96 -14.90
C ASP A 245 10.90 13.97 -14.54
N GLY A 246 10.54 14.06 -13.24
CA GLY A 246 9.57 15.00 -12.71
C GLY A 246 8.09 14.57 -12.89
N THR A 247 7.83 13.38 -13.43
CA THR A 247 6.46 12.88 -13.61
C THR A 247 5.75 12.65 -12.28
N MET A 248 6.44 12.03 -11.31
CA MET A 248 5.89 11.79 -9.96
C MET A 248 5.50 13.12 -9.29
N GLN A 249 6.38 14.13 -9.35
CA GLN A 249 6.12 15.43 -8.76
C GLN A 249 4.92 16.14 -9.42
N LYS A 250 4.82 16.05 -10.75
CA LYS A 250 3.70 16.63 -11.50
C LYS A 250 2.36 15.98 -11.16
N ILE A 251 2.33 14.64 -10.98
CA ILE A 251 1.12 13.93 -10.55
C ILE A 251 0.79 14.37 -9.11
N ALA A 252 1.78 14.44 -8.21
CA ALA A 252 1.57 14.88 -6.84
C ALA A 252 1.01 16.31 -6.74
N GLU A 253 1.48 17.24 -7.57
CA GLU A 253 0.95 18.61 -7.66
C GLU A 253 -0.51 18.64 -8.12
N GLN A 254 -0.91 17.73 -9.00
CA GLN A 254 -2.30 17.63 -9.48
C GLN A 254 -3.27 17.31 -8.35
N TYR A 255 -2.82 16.52 -7.36
CA TYR A 255 -3.64 16.04 -6.25
C TYR A 255 -3.29 16.71 -4.91
N GLY A 256 -2.40 17.72 -4.91
CA GLY A 256 -2.08 18.51 -3.71
C GLY A 256 -1.20 17.78 -2.68
N VAL A 257 -0.54 16.68 -3.06
CA VAL A 257 0.29 15.86 -2.16
C VAL A 257 1.80 16.05 -2.38
N GLN A 258 2.21 17.05 -3.15
CA GLN A 258 3.62 17.27 -3.54
C GLN A 258 4.57 17.43 -2.35
N ASP A 259 4.11 17.95 -1.23
CA ASP A 259 4.93 18.17 -0.03
C ASP A 259 5.14 16.88 0.77
N ALA A 260 4.33 15.86 0.52
CA ALA A 260 4.44 14.55 1.15
C ALA A 260 5.37 13.59 0.39
N VAL A 261 5.68 13.86 -0.89
CA VAL A 261 6.50 12.97 -1.73
C VAL A 261 7.91 12.84 -1.17
N VAL A 262 8.37 11.60 -1.05
CA VAL A 262 9.73 11.24 -0.63
C VAL A 262 10.64 11.11 -1.87
N ALA A 263 11.87 11.59 -1.77
CA ALA A 263 12.88 11.44 -2.83
C ALA A 263 13.20 9.96 -3.08
N GLN A 264 13.31 9.58 -4.37
CA GLN A 264 13.55 8.21 -4.83
C GLN A 264 14.98 7.97 -5.27
#